data_353f08fc8885571936a9f37d220e7bae
#
_entry.id   353f08fc8885571936a9f37d220e7bae
#
_cell.length_a   1.000
_cell.length_b   1.000
_cell.length_c   1.000
_cell.angle_alpha   90.00
_cell.angle_beta   90.00
_cell.angle_gamma   90.00
#
_symmetry.space_group_name_H-M   'P 1'
#
loop_
_entity.id
_entity.type
_entity.pdbx_description
1 polymer ?
#
loop_
_entity_poly.entity_id
_entity_poly.type
_entity_poly.pdbx_seq_one_letter_code
_entity_poly.pdbx_strand_id
1 'polypeptide(L)'
;APVQVGGVTVRRATLHNFQEVHRKDVRVGDTVIVQRAGDVIPEVVGPVLEKRPAGASVTDLPTFCPVCGTTLVQEAGMVALKCPNRRGCSAQIQTALEHFVSRNAMDIEGLGAKQIERFLQLGLVTDIPSIYRLSEQQETLVELDRMGEQSVANLLAAIEDSKKRTLNR
;
A
#
# COMPACT_ATOMS: atom_id res chain seq x y z
N ALA A 1 22.05 -3.75 7.72
CA ALA A 1 23.05 -2.98 6.96
C ALA A 1 22.94 -3.34 5.48
N PRO A 2 23.26 -2.41 4.54
CA PRO A 2 23.32 -2.72 3.12
C PRO A 2 24.38 -3.80 2.84
N VAL A 3 24.12 -4.70 1.89
CA VAL A 3 25.03 -5.79 1.51
C VAL A 3 25.19 -5.83 -0.01
N GLN A 4 26.40 -6.20 -0.49
CA GLN A 4 26.68 -6.40 -1.91
C GLN A 4 26.27 -7.80 -2.33
N VAL A 5 25.39 -7.90 -3.34
CA VAL A 5 24.93 -9.18 -3.91
C VAL A 5 24.90 -9.05 -5.43
N GLY A 6 25.70 -9.85 -6.13
CA GLY A 6 25.74 -9.82 -7.60
C GLY A 6 26.07 -8.45 -8.20
N GLY A 7 26.98 -7.69 -7.59
CA GLY A 7 27.40 -6.36 -8.05
C GLY A 7 26.45 -5.21 -7.72
N VAL A 8 25.35 -5.47 -6.99
CA VAL A 8 24.36 -4.46 -6.61
C VAL A 8 24.27 -4.33 -5.10
N THR A 9 24.13 -3.10 -4.60
CA THR A 9 23.91 -2.84 -3.16
C THR A 9 22.45 -3.11 -2.79
N VAL A 10 22.21 -4.20 -2.07
CA VAL A 10 20.89 -4.58 -1.54
C VAL A 10 20.69 -3.94 -0.18
N ARG A 11 19.62 -3.15 -0.03
CA ARG A 11 19.21 -2.51 1.23
C ARG A 11 17.98 -3.17 1.84
N ARG A 12 17.16 -3.82 1.02
CA ARG A 12 15.92 -4.51 1.41
C ARG A 12 15.85 -5.83 0.69
N ALA A 13 15.48 -6.89 1.41
CA ALA A 13 15.19 -8.20 0.86
C ALA A 13 13.82 -8.64 1.35
N THR A 14 13.08 -9.34 0.51
CA THR A 14 11.75 -9.81 0.89
C THR A 14 11.84 -10.99 1.86
N LEU A 15 10.89 -11.05 2.79
CA LEU A 15 10.58 -12.20 3.63
C LEU A 15 9.34 -12.96 3.09
N HIS A 16 8.81 -12.53 1.93
CA HIS A 16 7.60 -13.02 1.27
C HIS A 16 6.34 -12.79 2.11
N ASN A 17 6.18 -13.55 3.19
CA ASN A 17 5.03 -13.51 4.08
C ASN A 17 5.39 -14.08 5.47
N PHE A 18 4.49 -13.96 6.43
CA PHE A 18 4.72 -14.42 7.79
C PHE A 18 4.91 -15.93 7.91
N GLN A 19 4.28 -16.75 7.07
CA GLN A 19 4.49 -18.21 7.10
C GLN A 19 5.93 -18.55 6.74
N GLU A 20 6.51 -17.86 5.74
CA GLU A 20 7.92 -18.01 5.38
C GLU A 20 8.87 -17.52 6.47
N VAL A 21 8.52 -16.44 7.17
CA VAL A 21 9.29 -15.97 8.34
C VAL A 21 9.35 -17.06 9.41
N HIS A 22 8.22 -17.68 9.73
CA HIS A 22 8.14 -18.78 10.70
C HIS A 22 8.85 -20.04 10.19
N ARG A 23 8.61 -20.44 8.95
CA ARG A 23 9.23 -21.63 8.35
C ARG A 23 10.77 -21.54 8.34
N LYS A 24 11.31 -20.34 8.09
CA LYS A 24 12.74 -20.07 8.08
C LYS A 24 13.30 -19.75 9.47
N ASP A 25 12.47 -19.65 10.50
CA ASP A 25 12.82 -19.21 11.86
C ASP A 25 13.63 -17.90 11.87
N VAL A 26 13.23 -16.94 11.08
CA VAL A 26 13.86 -15.61 11.06
C VAL A 26 13.30 -14.76 12.19
N ARG A 27 14.17 -14.16 13.00
CA ARG A 27 13.82 -13.36 14.17
C ARG A 27 14.35 -11.94 14.07
N VAL A 28 13.73 -11.03 14.82
CA VAL A 28 14.22 -9.66 14.88
C VAL A 28 15.64 -9.62 15.47
N GLY A 29 16.55 -8.94 14.77
CA GLY A 29 17.96 -8.86 15.16
C GLY A 29 18.87 -9.92 14.51
N ASP A 30 18.31 -10.93 13.84
CA ASP A 30 19.13 -11.96 13.17
C ASP A 30 20.04 -11.36 12.08
N THR A 31 21.23 -11.93 11.98
CA THR A 31 22.03 -11.85 10.76
C THR A 31 21.46 -12.86 9.76
N VAL A 32 21.14 -12.42 8.55
CA VAL A 32 20.48 -13.26 7.55
C VAL A 32 21.32 -13.40 6.28
N ILE A 33 21.16 -14.54 5.61
CA ILE A 33 21.71 -14.79 4.28
C ILE A 33 20.69 -14.23 3.27
N VAL A 34 21.18 -13.38 2.35
CA VAL A 34 20.38 -12.79 1.28
C VAL A 34 20.85 -13.34 -0.04
N GLN A 35 19.93 -13.76 -0.89
CA GLN A 35 20.21 -14.14 -2.27
C GLN A 35 19.42 -13.28 -3.25
N ARG A 36 19.90 -13.23 -4.48
CA ARG A 36 19.22 -12.64 -5.62
C ARG A 36 19.17 -13.69 -6.72
N ALA A 37 17.99 -14.21 -6.99
CA ALA A 37 17.77 -15.17 -8.08
C ALA A 37 17.56 -14.40 -9.38
N GLY A 38 18.57 -14.37 -10.26
CA GLY A 38 18.54 -13.61 -11.51
C GLY A 38 18.41 -12.09 -11.28
N ASP A 39 17.68 -11.40 -12.15
CA ASP A 39 17.37 -9.96 -12.03
C ASP A 39 16.13 -9.68 -11.14
N VAL A 40 15.74 -10.65 -10.32
CA VAL A 40 14.53 -10.63 -9.52
C VAL A 40 14.79 -10.01 -8.13
N ILE A 41 13.74 -9.83 -7.36
CA ILE A 41 13.72 -9.20 -6.04
C ILE A 41 14.62 -9.99 -5.07
N PRO A 42 15.57 -9.34 -4.36
CA PRO A 42 16.37 -10.00 -3.34
C PRO A 42 15.51 -10.60 -2.23
N GLU A 43 15.83 -11.82 -1.81
CA GLU A 43 15.09 -12.52 -0.76
C GLU A 43 16.01 -12.99 0.37
N VAL A 44 15.41 -13.16 1.56
CA VAL A 44 16.07 -13.77 2.71
C VAL A 44 15.98 -15.30 2.59
N VAL A 45 17.15 -15.95 2.54
CA VAL A 45 17.26 -17.41 2.51
C VAL A 45 16.98 -18.00 3.90
N GLY A 46 17.65 -17.45 4.92
CA GLY A 46 17.50 -17.87 6.31
C GLY A 46 18.45 -17.13 7.24
N PRO A 47 18.38 -17.38 8.55
CA PRO A 47 19.28 -16.80 9.54
C PRO A 47 20.62 -17.52 9.60
N VAL A 48 21.65 -16.80 10.04
CA VAL A 48 22.94 -17.36 10.46
C VAL A 48 22.85 -17.62 11.96
N LEU A 49 22.52 -18.85 12.35
CA LEU A 49 22.19 -19.20 13.75
C LEU A 49 23.34 -18.91 14.71
N GLU A 50 24.60 -19.09 14.30
CA GLU A 50 25.78 -18.81 15.12
C GLU A 50 25.93 -17.30 15.46
N LYS A 51 25.26 -16.43 14.71
CA LYS A 51 25.28 -14.96 14.89
C LYS A 51 23.97 -14.45 15.50
N ARG A 52 23.07 -15.33 15.91
CA ARG A 52 21.79 -14.93 16.50
C ARG A 52 22.01 -14.28 17.86
N PRO A 53 21.48 -13.06 18.09
CA PRO A 53 21.58 -12.42 19.40
C PRO A 53 20.87 -13.24 20.50
N ALA A 54 21.45 -13.23 21.70
CA ALA A 54 20.76 -13.77 22.87
C ALA A 54 19.46 -12.99 23.11
N GLY A 55 18.31 -13.68 23.21
CA GLY A 55 17.00 -13.06 23.39
C GLY A 55 16.28 -12.69 22.09
N ALA A 56 16.78 -13.08 20.92
CA ALA A 56 16.03 -12.95 19.67
C ALA A 56 14.70 -13.69 19.73
N SER A 57 13.59 -12.96 19.61
CA SER A 57 12.22 -13.51 19.71
C SER A 57 11.63 -13.81 18.35
N VAL A 58 10.76 -14.80 18.30
CA VAL A 58 9.91 -15.06 17.13
C VAL A 58 8.98 -13.88 16.94
N THR A 59 8.76 -13.48 15.69
CA THR A 59 7.79 -12.45 15.35
C THR A 59 6.40 -13.07 15.28
N ASP A 60 5.52 -12.70 16.20
CA ASP A 60 4.14 -13.18 16.20
C ASP A 60 3.35 -12.60 15.01
N LEU A 61 2.39 -13.38 14.52
CA LEU A 61 1.43 -12.93 13.55
C LEU A 61 0.56 -11.81 14.16
N PRO A 62 0.38 -10.68 13.47
CA PRO A 62 -0.53 -9.66 13.96
C PRO A 62 -1.96 -10.21 14.01
N THR A 63 -2.62 -10.07 15.16
CA THR A 63 -4.02 -10.48 15.35
C THR A 63 -4.98 -9.37 14.95
N PHE A 64 -4.55 -8.12 15.08
CA PHE A 64 -5.38 -6.94 14.85
C PHE A 64 -4.80 -6.05 13.77
N CYS A 65 -5.68 -5.37 13.05
CA CYS A 65 -5.29 -4.36 12.07
C CYS A 65 -4.59 -3.18 12.77
N PRO A 66 -3.38 -2.79 12.37
CA PRO A 66 -2.64 -1.70 13.01
C PRO A 66 -3.29 -0.33 12.81
N VAL A 67 -4.23 -0.20 11.86
CA VAL A 67 -4.88 1.07 11.54
C VAL A 67 -6.23 1.22 12.26
N CYS A 68 -7.07 0.19 12.27
CA CYS A 68 -8.43 0.30 12.80
C CYS A 68 -8.73 -0.66 13.96
N GLY A 69 -7.76 -1.46 14.42
CA GLY A 69 -7.94 -2.39 15.54
C GLY A 69 -8.84 -3.61 15.27
N THR A 70 -9.43 -3.73 14.07
CA THR A 70 -10.29 -4.86 13.72
C THR A 70 -9.47 -6.15 13.64
N THR A 71 -10.01 -7.26 14.13
CA THR A 71 -9.38 -8.58 14.03
C THR A 71 -9.11 -8.94 12.57
N LEU A 72 -7.87 -9.31 12.29
CA LEU A 72 -7.46 -9.76 10.96
C LEU A 72 -8.02 -11.15 10.65
N VAL A 73 -8.33 -11.40 9.40
CA VAL A 73 -8.82 -12.69 8.92
C VAL A 73 -7.86 -13.25 7.88
N GLN A 74 -7.73 -14.57 7.90
CA GLN A 74 -7.05 -15.33 6.85
C GLN A 74 -8.08 -16.23 6.18
N GLU A 75 -8.29 -16.04 4.89
CA GLU A 75 -9.20 -16.87 4.11
C GLU A 75 -8.59 -18.27 3.92
N ALA A 76 -9.43 -19.30 3.90
CA ALA A 76 -9.00 -20.68 3.69
C ALA A 76 -8.20 -20.81 2.37
N GLY A 77 -6.99 -21.38 2.46
CA GLY A 77 -6.08 -21.54 1.33
C GLY A 77 -5.28 -20.28 0.96
N MET A 78 -5.51 -19.14 1.64
CA MET A 78 -4.75 -17.91 1.43
C MET A 78 -3.69 -17.73 2.52
N VAL A 79 -2.53 -17.20 2.13
CA VAL A 79 -1.42 -16.89 3.05
C VAL A 79 -1.58 -15.50 3.67
N ALA A 80 -2.25 -14.58 2.98
CA ALA A 80 -2.35 -13.20 3.37
C ALA A 80 -3.36 -12.98 4.49
N LEU A 81 -2.92 -12.29 5.57
CA LEU A 81 -3.80 -11.72 6.58
C LEU A 81 -4.44 -10.44 6.03
N LYS A 82 -5.74 -10.31 6.16
CA LYS A 82 -6.50 -9.17 5.64
C LYS A 82 -7.35 -8.53 6.74
N CYS A 83 -7.46 -7.21 6.70
CA CYS A 83 -8.44 -6.49 7.49
C CYS A 83 -9.81 -6.59 6.80
N PRO A 84 -10.84 -7.15 7.45
CA PRO A 84 -12.17 -7.27 6.84
C PRO A 84 -12.98 -5.97 6.84
N ASN A 85 -12.53 -4.96 7.58
CA ASN A 85 -13.25 -3.69 7.75
C ASN A 85 -13.08 -2.76 6.52
N ARG A 86 -13.70 -3.11 5.40
CA ARG A 86 -13.56 -2.38 4.13
C ARG A 86 -14.10 -0.96 4.16
N ARG A 87 -15.08 -0.68 5.02
CA ARG A 87 -15.79 0.62 5.06
C ARG A 87 -15.37 1.51 6.22
N GLY A 88 -14.77 0.94 7.26
CA GLY A 88 -14.36 1.68 8.46
C GLY A 88 -12.85 1.75 8.68
N CYS A 89 -12.04 1.09 7.84
CA CYS A 89 -10.60 1.17 7.91
C CYS A 89 -10.07 2.18 6.89
N SER A 90 -9.44 3.26 7.35
CA SER A 90 -8.92 4.31 6.47
C SER A 90 -7.91 3.77 5.44
N ALA A 91 -7.06 2.82 5.82
CA ALA A 91 -6.12 2.19 4.88
C ALA A 91 -6.85 1.39 3.78
N GLN A 92 -7.95 0.71 4.11
CA GLN A 92 -8.75 -0.02 3.13
C GLN A 92 -9.49 0.94 2.18
N ILE A 93 -10.05 2.02 2.72
CA ILE A 93 -10.71 3.06 1.93
C ILE A 93 -9.70 3.71 0.98
N GLN A 94 -8.55 4.12 1.48
CA GLN A 94 -7.49 4.72 0.67
C GLN A 94 -7.06 3.78 -0.48
N THR A 95 -6.76 2.51 -0.18
CA THR A 95 -6.34 1.53 -1.20
C THR A 95 -7.45 1.31 -2.25
N ALA A 96 -8.71 1.26 -1.83
CA ALA A 96 -9.84 1.11 -2.75
C ALA A 96 -9.99 2.33 -3.68
N LEU A 97 -9.81 3.55 -3.16
CA LEU A 97 -9.84 4.79 -3.93
C LEU A 97 -8.66 4.87 -4.91
N GLU A 98 -7.45 4.56 -4.45
CA GLU A 98 -6.25 4.52 -5.30
C GLU A 98 -6.40 3.54 -6.46
N HIS A 99 -6.93 2.35 -6.18
CA HIS A 99 -7.22 1.37 -7.23
C HIS A 99 -8.28 1.90 -8.20
N PHE A 100 -9.37 2.47 -7.68
CA PHE A 100 -10.47 2.98 -8.50
C PHE A 100 -10.03 4.07 -9.48
N VAL A 101 -9.17 5.00 -9.05
CA VAL A 101 -8.68 6.09 -9.91
C VAL A 101 -7.50 5.69 -10.81
N SER A 102 -6.94 4.51 -10.62
CA SER A 102 -5.76 4.04 -11.34
C SER A 102 -6.01 3.81 -12.82
N ARG A 103 -4.91 3.73 -13.60
CA ARG A 103 -4.94 3.43 -15.05
C ARG A 103 -5.63 2.10 -15.39
N ASN A 104 -5.62 1.14 -14.47
CA ASN A 104 -6.23 -0.17 -14.66
C ASN A 104 -7.73 -0.19 -14.35
N ALA A 105 -8.30 0.92 -13.88
CA ALA A 105 -9.71 1.09 -13.56
C ALA A 105 -10.26 2.35 -14.25
N MET A 106 -10.61 3.39 -13.51
CA MET A 106 -11.25 4.59 -14.07
C MET A 106 -10.26 5.60 -14.67
N ASP A 107 -8.94 5.44 -14.44
CA ASP A 107 -7.87 6.23 -15.03
C ASP A 107 -8.14 7.76 -14.93
N ILE A 108 -8.31 8.21 -13.71
CA ILE A 108 -8.58 9.63 -13.42
C ILE A 108 -7.25 10.35 -13.24
N GLU A 109 -6.81 11.06 -14.26
CA GLU A 109 -5.57 11.84 -14.21
C GLU A 109 -5.65 12.93 -13.14
N GLY A 110 -4.55 13.13 -12.40
CA GLY A 110 -4.48 14.11 -11.31
C GLY A 110 -4.84 13.53 -9.94
N LEU A 111 -5.48 12.36 -9.83
CA LEU A 111 -5.81 11.67 -8.59
C LEU A 111 -4.84 10.51 -8.30
N GLY A 112 -3.55 10.77 -8.21
CA GLY A 112 -2.58 9.77 -7.74
C GLY A 112 -2.67 9.51 -6.23
N ALA A 113 -1.95 8.47 -5.74
CA ALA A 113 -1.98 8.03 -4.33
C ALA A 113 -1.78 9.19 -3.32
N LYS A 114 -0.82 10.09 -3.56
CA LYS A 114 -0.58 11.25 -2.68
C LYS A 114 -1.75 12.22 -2.64
N GLN A 115 -2.45 12.39 -3.74
CA GLN A 115 -3.59 13.30 -3.80
C GLN A 115 -4.82 12.69 -3.13
N ILE A 116 -5.03 11.38 -3.31
CA ILE A 116 -6.08 10.62 -2.59
C ILE A 116 -5.83 10.69 -1.09
N GLU A 117 -4.60 10.42 -0.63
CA GLU A 117 -4.24 10.53 0.79
C GLU A 117 -4.56 11.92 1.35
N ARG A 118 -4.12 12.97 0.64
CA ARG A 118 -4.38 14.36 1.02
C ARG A 118 -5.85 14.69 1.08
N PHE A 119 -6.64 14.28 0.09
CA PHE A 119 -8.08 14.56 0.04
C PHE A 119 -8.84 13.81 1.12
N LEU A 120 -8.42 12.58 1.47
CA LEU A 120 -8.93 11.85 2.63
C LEU A 120 -8.64 12.58 3.95
N GLN A 121 -7.42 13.06 4.14
CA GLN A 121 -7.02 13.80 5.34
C GLN A 121 -7.80 15.11 5.51
N LEU A 122 -8.10 15.78 4.41
CA LEU A 122 -8.90 17.03 4.39
C LEU A 122 -10.42 16.79 4.41
N GLY A 123 -10.86 15.53 4.34
CA GLY A 123 -12.30 15.19 4.28
C GLY A 123 -12.98 15.55 2.96
N LEU A 124 -12.24 15.93 1.93
CA LEU A 124 -12.76 16.25 0.59
C LEU A 124 -13.26 15.01 -0.15
N VAL A 125 -12.61 13.86 0.12
CA VAL A 125 -13.00 12.55 -0.39
C VAL A 125 -13.12 11.59 0.79
N THR A 126 -14.21 10.82 0.83
CA THR A 126 -14.47 9.82 1.87
C THR A 126 -14.77 8.42 1.30
N ASP A 127 -15.22 8.38 0.05
CA ASP A 127 -15.65 7.20 -0.67
C ASP A 127 -15.57 7.44 -2.19
N ILE A 128 -15.86 6.42 -2.99
CA ILE A 128 -15.84 6.54 -4.46
C ILE A 128 -16.85 7.58 -4.97
N PRO A 129 -18.13 7.63 -4.50
CA PRO A 129 -19.06 8.67 -4.93
C PRO A 129 -18.60 10.10 -4.65
N SER A 130 -17.85 10.33 -3.57
CA SER A 130 -17.39 11.69 -3.24
C SER A 130 -16.35 12.24 -4.22
N ILE A 131 -15.63 11.37 -4.95
CA ILE A 131 -14.76 11.79 -6.05
C ILE A 131 -15.54 12.58 -7.11
N TYR A 132 -16.73 12.12 -7.44
CA TYR A 132 -17.60 12.74 -8.45
C TYR A 132 -18.31 14.01 -7.96
N ARG A 133 -18.26 14.30 -6.66
CA ARG A 133 -18.74 15.56 -6.05
C ARG A 133 -17.64 16.59 -5.83
N LEU A 134 -16.40 16.33 -6.21
CA LEU A 134 -15.30 17.29 -6.06
C LEU A 134 -15.54 18.59 -6.84
N SER A 135 -16.35 18.57 -7.89
CA SER A 135 -16.74 19.79 -8.60
C SER A 135 -17.51 20.78 -7.73
N GLU A 136 -18.24 20.31 -6.71
CA GLU A 136 -18.96 21.14 -5.75
C GLU A 136 -18.02 21.88 -4.78
N GLN A 137 -16.75 21.48 -4.75
CA GLN A 137 -15.70 21.99 -3.85
C GLN A 137 -14.57 22.69 -4.61
N GLN A 138 -14.81 23.17 -5.83
CA GLN A 138 -13.81 23.73 -6.71
C GLN A 138 -13.02 24.88 -6.07
N GLU A 139 -13.69 25.79 -5.39
CA GLU A 139 -13.06 26.93 -4.68
C GLU A 139 -12.07 26.43 -3.63
N THR A 140 -12.46 25.48 -2.79
CA THR A 140 -11.59 24.86 -1.79
C THR A 140 -10.38 24.16 -2.44
N LEU A 141 -10.59 23.49 -3.58
CA LEU A 141 -9.51 22.78 -4.28
C LEU A 141 -8.46 23.76 -4.84
N VAL A 142 -8.85 24.93 -5.35
CA VAL A 142 -7.94 25.94 -5.89
C VAL A 142 -7.06 26.56 -4.78
N GLU A 143 -7.60 26.68 -3.57
CA GLU A 143 -6.86 27.21 -2.41
C GLU A 143 -5.80 26.23 -1.85
N LEU A 144 -5.84 24.96 -2.26
CA LEU A 144 -4.87 23.99 -1.80
C LEU A 144 -3.48 24.25 -2.40
N ASP A 145 -2.45 24.12 -1.57
CA ASP A 145 -1.06 24.23 -2.01
C ASP A 145 -0.79 23.31 -3.22
N ARG A 146 -0.13 23.87 -4.24
CA ARG A 146 0.19 23.21 -5.51
C ARG A 146 -1.02 22.76 -6.36
N MET A 147 -2.21 23.33 -6.10
CA MET A 147 -3.42 23.11 -6.88
C MET A 147 -3.98 24.44 -7.39
N GLY A 148 -3.37 24.99 -8.44
CA GLY A 148 -3.89 26.19 -9.10
C GLY A 148 -5.10 25.88 -10.00
N GLU A 149 -5.78 26.91 -10.46
CA GLU A 149 -6.99 26.85 -11.30
C GLU A 149 -6.88 25.85 -12.45
N GLN A 150 -5.76 25.85 -13.19
CA GLN A 150 -5.55 24.94 -14.32
C GLN A 150 -5.49 23.49 -13.88
N SER A 151 -4.83 23.19 -12.74
CA SER A 151 -4.71 21.82 -12.23
C SER A 151 -6.07 21.29 -11.76
N VAL A 152 -6.87 22.15 -11.12
CA VAL A 152 -8.24 21.81 -10.70
C VAL A 152 -9.14 21.59 -11.91
N ALA A 153 -9.07 22.46 -12.91
CA ALA A 153 -9.84 22.32 -14.15
C ALA A 153 -9.52 20.99 -14.87
N ASN A 154 -8.23 20.66 -14.98
CA ASN A 154 -7.81 19.38 -15.59
C ASN A 154 -8.30 18.17 -14.78
N LEU A 155 -8.22 18.23 -13.46
CA LEU A 155 -8.72 17.17 -12.59
C LEU A 155 -10.23 16.96 -12.76
N LEU A 156 -11.01 18.04 -12.72
CA LEU A 156 -12.47 17.96 -12.88
C LEU A 156 -12.87 17.44 -14.26
N ALA A 157 -12.14 17.86 -15.31
CA ALA A 157 -12.32 17.31 -16.66
C ALA A 157 -12.04 15.80 -16.72
N ALA A 158 -10.94 15.34 -16.09
CA ALA A 158 -10.62 13.91 -16.02
C ALA A 158 -11.68 13.10 -15.27
N ILE A 159 -12.26 13.65 -14.20
CA ILE A 159 -13.38 13.03 -13.45
C ILE A 159 -14.61 12.90 -14.36
N GLU A 160 -14.98 13.95 -15.11
CA GLU A 160 -16.12 13.91 -16.03
C GLU A 160 -15.88 12.91 -17.18
N ASP A 161 -14.67 12.87 -17.74
CA ASP A 161 -14.34 11.93 -18.79
C ASP A 161 -14.37 10.46 -18.30
N SER A 162 -14.05 10.22 -17.03
CA SER A 162 -14.13 8.89 -16.44
C SER A 162 -15.54 8.32 -16.44
N LYS A 163 -16.58 9.16 -16.37
CA LYS A 163 -18.00 8.75 -16.43
C LYS A 163 -18.40 8.11 -17.76
N LYS A 164 -17.64 8.37 -18.83
CA LYS A 164 -17.87 7.82 -20.19
C LYS A 164 -17.28 6.43 -20.35
N ARG A 165 -16.51 5.94 -19.38
CA ARG A 165 -15.84 4.64 -19.47
C ARG A 165 -16.83 3.49 -19.30
N THR A 166 -16.58 2.42 -20.03
CA THR A 166 -17.42 1.22 -19.99
C THR A 166 -17.18 0.39 -18.72
N LEU A 167 -18.21 -0.38 -18.28
CA LEU A 167 -18.18 -1.24 -17.10
C LEU A 167 -17.15 -2.39 -17.15
N ASN A 168 -16.50 -2.60 -18.28
CA ASN A 168 -15.55 -3.70 -18.50
C ASN A 168 -14.09 -3.36 -18.13
N ARG A 169 -13.89 -2.32 -17.36
CA ARG A 169 -12.56 -1.93 -16.87
C ARG A 169 -12.38 -2.21 -15.39
#